data_76ad8dd14e68518522eef35057f04382
#
_entry.id   76ad8dd14e68518522eef35057f04382
#
_cell.length_a   1.000
_cell.length_b   1.000
_cell.length_c   1.000
_cell.angle_alpha   90.00
_cell.angle_beta   90.00
_cell.angle_gamma   90.00
#
_symmetry.space_group_name_H-M   'P 1'
#
loop_
_entity.id
_entity.type
_entity.pdbx_description
1 polymer ?
#
loop_
_entity_poly.entity_id
_entity_poly.type
_entity_poly.pdbx_seq_one_letter_code
_entity_poly.pdbx_strand_id
1 'polypeptide(L)'
;MQEKKGYVSFVLHAHLPFIHHPESDDYLEESWLYEAISETYIPLLTNFQKLVDEGVNFRITMSMTPPLLSMLDNKLLQRKYIKYLKKLIELSKKEIKRTAGDERLNKLSHYYFERYSNDLHLFEEVYHRDLISAFKHFQDIGVLEIITCRSNTRLLPNFIR
;
A
#
# COMPACT_ATOMS: atom_id res chain seq x y z
N MET A 1 19.73 26.14 -24.09
CA MET A 1 18.99 24.86 -23.86
C MET A 1 20.04 23.82 -23.53
N GLN A 2 19.96 23.19 -22.34
CA GLN A 2 20.88 22.09 -22.02
C GLN A 2 20.48 20.87 -22.87
N GLU A 3 21.46 20.26 -23.53
CA GLU A 3 21.28 19.05 -24.33
C GLU A 3 20.94 17.87 -23.39
N LYS A 4 19.82 17.20 -23.62
CA LYS A 4 19.42 16.04 -22.83
C LYS A 4 20.35 14.88 -23.12
N LYS A 5 21.10 14.41 -22.12
CA LYS A 5 22.11 13.36 -22.26
C LYS A 5 21.54 11.95 -22.18
N GLY A 6 20.31 11.79 -21.71
CA GLY A 6 19.64 10.49 -21.55
C GLY A 6 18.33 10.59 -20.78
N TYR A 7 17.68 9.45 -20.61
CA TYR A 7 16.43 9.28 -19.87
C TYR A 7 16.58 8.12 -18.88
N VAL A 8 15.94 8.25 -17.73
CA VAL A 8 15.80 7.18 -16.74
C VAL A 8 14.32 6.92 -16.56
N SER A 9 13.91 5.66 -16.63
CA SER A 9 12.53 5.24 -16.40
C SER A 9 12.50 4.28 -15.22
N PHE A 10 11.57 4.52 -14.30
CA PHE A 10 11.27 3.61 -13.20
C PHE A 10 10.00 2.85 -13.51
N VAL A 11 10.09 1.52 -13.50
CA VAL A 11 8.94 0.63 -13.64
C VAL A 11 8.81 -0.18 -12.36
N LEU A 12 7.79 0.11 -11.57
CA LEU A 12 7.48 -0.62 -10.35
C LEU A 12 6.64 -1.86 -10.68
N HIS A 13 6.82 -2.93 -9.93
CA HIS A 13 6.09 -4.18 -10.15
C HIS A 13 5.29 -4.58 -8.90
N ALA A 14 3.97 -4.35 -8.93
CA ALA A 14 3.06 -4.78 -7.88
C ALA A 14 2.44 -6.13 -8.25
N HIS A 15 3.00 -7.17 -7.66
CA HIS A 15 2.57 -8.54 -7.85
C HIS A 15 2.61 -9.31 -6.53
N LEU A 16 1.52 -10.03 -6.23
CA LEU A 16 1.46 -11.06 -5.20
C LEU A 16 0.72 -12.28 -5.77
N PRO A 17 1.07 -13.50 -5.36
CA PRO A 17 0.24 -14.65 -5.64
C PRO A 17 -1.15 -14.44 -5.05
N PHE A 18 -2.18 -15.03 -5.67
CA PHE A 18 -3.53 -14.95 -5.12
C PHE A 18 -3.62 -15.77 -3.85
N ILE A 19 -3.89 -15.11 -2.72
CA ILE A 19 -4.00 -15.71 -1.40
C ILE A 19 -5.32 -15.27 -0.79
N HIS A 20 -6.17 -16.23 -0.46
CA HIS A 20 -7.46 -15.96 0.16
C HIS A 20 -7.94 -17.20 0.90
N HIS A 21 -7.97 -17.15 2.22
CA HIS A 21 -8.34 -18.22 3.13
C HIS A 21 -9.55 -17.81 3.98
N PRO A 22 -10.78 -17.91 3.47
CA PRO A 22 -11.99 -17.52 4.19
C PRO A 22 -12.25 -18.40 5.44
N GLU A 23 -11.71 -19.60 5.46
CA GLU A 23 -11.84 -20.59 6.54
C GLU A 23 -10.94 -20.32 7.75
N SER A 24 -9.95 -19.44 7.64
CA SER A 24 -9.00 -19.13 8.71
C SER A 24 -8.93 -17.64 8.97
N ASP A 25 -8.91 -17.26 10.24
CA ASP A 25 -8.78 -15.86 10.66
C ASP A 25 -7.33 -15.35 10.61
N ASP A 26 -6.35 -16.21 10.80
CA ASP A 26 -4.92 -15.89 10.86
C ASP A 26 -4.13 -16.87 9.97
N TYR A 27 -4.09 -16.60 8.65
CA TYR A 27 -3.29 -17.38 7.71
C TYR A 27 -1.99 -16.63 7.40
N LEU A 28 -0.85 -17.32 7.52
CA LEU A 28 0.48 -16.69 7.46
C LEU A 28 0.70 -15.98 6.12
N GLU A 29 0.32 -16.60 5.01
CA GLU A 29 0.55 -16.06 3.68
C GLU A 29 -0.31 -14.82 3.39
N GLU A 30 -1.44 -14.64 4.07
CA GLU A 30 -2.23 -13.40 3.98
C GLU A 30 -1.45 -12.20 4.56
N SER A 31 -0.50 -12.43 5.47
CA SER A 31 0.34 -11.35 6.01
C SER A 31 1.19 -10.68 4.94
N TRP A 32 1.54 -11.37 3.86
CA TRP A 32 2.28 -10.77 2.73
C TRP A 32 1.49 -9.63 2.07
N LEU A 33 0.17 -9.79 1.94
CA LEU A 33 -0.70 -8.71 1.44
C LEU A 33 -0.74 -7.55 2.44
N TYR A 34 -0.87 -7.83 3.74
CA TYR A 34 -0.96 -6.81 4.78
C TYR A 34 0.34 -6.02 4.91
N GLU A 35 1.48 -6.69 4.85
CA GLU A 35 2.80 -6.08 4.81
C GLU A 35 2.99 -5.24 3.54
N ALA A 36 2.58 -5.76 2.37
CA ALA A 36 2.65 -4.99 1.13
C ALA A 36 1.79 -3.72 1.18
N ILE A 37 0.60 -3.77 1.79
CA ILE A 37 -0.23 -2.57 1.97
C ILE A 37 0.49 -1.56 2.87
N SER A 38 0.97 -1.97 4.05
CA SER A 38 1.61 -1.09 5.03
C SER A 38 3.00 -0.60 4.62
N GLU A 39 3.80 -1.45 3.96
CA GLU A 39 5.20 -1.13 3.70
C GLU A 39 5.45 -0.61 2.29
N THR A 40 4.50 -0.80 1.38
CA THR A 40 4.66 -0.42 -0.02
C THR A 40 3.51 0.46 -0.51
N TYR A 41 2.26 0.01 -0.48
CA TYR A 41 1.19 0.70 -1.20
C TYR A 41 0.77 2.01 -0.52
N ILE A 42 0.55 2.03 0.78
CA ILE A 42 0.24 3.26 1.53
C ILE A 42 1.41 4.26 1.45
N PRO A 43 2.68 3.86 1.69
CA PRO A 43 3.82 4.76 1.50
C PRO A 43 3.97 5.31 0.08
N LEU A 44 3.72 4.51 -0.96
CA LEU A 44 3.76 5.00 -2.34
C LEU A 44 2.70 6.06 -2.59
N LEU A 45 1.45 5.79 -2.21
CA LEU A 45 0.34 6.75 -2.37
C LEU A 45 0.61 8.05 -1.62
N THR A 46 1.11 7.96 -0.38
CA THR A 46 1.49 9.14 0.41
C THR A 46 2.62 9.94 -0.23
N ASN A 47 3.64 9.26 -0.76
CA ASN A 47 4.74 9.92 -1.45
C ASN A 47 4.30 10.53 -2.78
N PHE A 48 3.43 9.88 -3.55
CA PHE A 48 2.88 10.46 -4.77
C PHE A 48 2.07 11.71 -4.47
N GLN A 49 1.23 11.68 -3.44
CA GLN A 49 0.47 12.86 -3.01
C GLN A 49 1.40 14.01 -2.62
N LYS A 50 2.42 13.74 -1.82
CA LYS A 50 3.42 14.74 -1.43
C LYS A 50 4.12 15.36 -2.63
N LEU A 51 4.55 14.55 -3.60
CA LEU A 51 5.20 15.06 -4.82
C LEU A 51 4.25 15.92 -5.67
N VAL A 52 2.97 15.55 -5.74
CA VAL A 52 1.93 16.36 -6.42
C VAL A 52 1.75 17.70 -5.70
N ASP A 53 1.61 17.69 -4.37
CA ASP A 53 1.40 18.89 -3.55
C ASP A 53 2.61 19.86 -3.63
N GLU A 54 3.82 19.32 -3.72
CA GLU A 54 5.05 20.08 -3.91
C GLU A 54 5.27 20.55 -5.37
N GLY A 55 4.38 20.19 -6.30
CA GLY A 55 4.48 20.58 -7.71
C GLY A 55 5.65 19.91 -8.44
N VAL A 56 6.16 18.78 -7.95
CA VAL A 56 7.25 18.05 -8.59
C VAL A 56 6.74 17.37 -9.85
N ASN A 57 7.39 17.65 -10.98
CA ASN A 57 7.05 16.97 -12.24
C ASN A 57 7.71 15.58 -12.29
N PHE A 58 6.93 14.55 -12.02
CA PHE A 58 7.37 13.16 -12.07
C PHE A 58 6.41 12.31 -12.90
N ARG A 59 6.91 11.19 -13.40
CA ARG A 59 6.11 10.12 -14.01
C ARG A 59 6.70 8.78 -13.65
N ILE A 60 5.84 7.85 -13.24
CA ILE A 60 6.22 6.49 -12.86
C ILE A 60 5.30 5.51 -13.57
N THR A 61 5.85 4.42 -14.06
CA THR A 61 5.09 3.28 -14.58
C THR A 61 5.02 2.21 -13.50
N MET A 62 3.84 1.63 -13.28
CA MET A 62 3.64 0.58 -12.29
C MET A 62 2.78 -0.54 -12.88
N SER A 63 3.25 -1.78 -12.81
CA SER A 63 2.40 -2.92 -13.14
C SER A 63 1.56 -3.31 -11.92
N MET A 64 0.26 -3.54 -12.14
CA MET A 64 -0.64 -4.09 -11.12
C MET A 64 -1.34 -5.33 -11.68
N THR A 65 -1.14 -6.47 -11.05
CA THR A 65 -1.68 -7.73 -11.53
C THR A 65 -3.13 -7.93 -11.11
N PRO A 66 -3.98 -8.58 -11.94
CA PRO A 66 -5.38 -8.86 -11.60
C PRO A 66 -5.58 -9.62 -10.29
N PRO A 67 -4.76 -10.62 -9.92
CA PRO A 67 -4.85 -11.25 -8.61
C PRO A 67 -4.67 -10.26 -7.45
N LEU A 68 -3.70 -9.36 -7.54
CA LEU A 68 -3.49 -8.33 -6.53
C LEU A 68 -4.70 -7.39 -6.43
N LEU A 69 -5.22 -6.90 -7.56
CA LEU A 69 -6.40 -6.03 -7.57
C LEU A 69 -7.61 -6.72 -6.94
N SER A 70 -7.82 -8.01 -7.24
CA SER A 70 -8.89 -8.81 -6.65
C SER A 70 -8.75 -8.94 -5.13
N MET A 71 -7.53 -9.10 -4.62
CA MET A 71 -7.28 -9.16 -3.17
C MET A 71 -7.49 -7.79 -2.50
N LEU A 72 -7.03 -6.69 -3.12
CA LEU A 72 -7.21 -5.34 -2.58
C LEU A 72 -8.69 -4.93 -2.50
N ASP A 73 -9.53 -5.38 -3.43
CA ASP A 73 -10.99 -5.14 -3.42
C ASP A 73 -11.76 -6.09 -2.48
N ASN A 74 -11.14 -7.16 -2.02
CA ASN A 74 -11.81 -8.17 -1.22
C ASN A 74 -12.15 -7.67 0.18
N LYS A 75 -13.44 -7.55 0.50
CA LYS A 75 -13.94 -7.02 1.77
C LYS A 75 -13.56 -7.86 3.00
N LEU A 76 -13.34 -9.17 2.84
CA LEU A 76 -12.85 -10.02 3.92
C LEU A 76 -11.38 -9.71 4.22
N LEU A 77 -10.53 -9.65 3.19
CA LEU A 77 -9.11 -9.32 3.37
C LEU A 77 -8.92 -7.91 3.93
N GLN A 78 -9.74 -6.94 3.51
CA GLN A 78 -9.74 -5.59 4.08
C GLN A 78 -10.07 -5.60 5.59
N ARG A 79 -11.08 -6.38 6.03
CA ARG A 79 -11.40 -6.52 7.46
C ARG A 79 -10.28 -7.20 8.25
N LYS A 80 -9.68 -8.25 7.67
CA LYS A 80 -8.54 -8.95 8.28
C LYS A 80 -7.33 -8.03 8.41
N TYR A 81 -7.04 -7.21 7.40
CA TYR A 81 -5.97 -6.22 7.46
C TYR A 81 -6.18 -5.21 8.60
N ILE A 82 -7.39 -4.70 8.77
CA ILE A 82 -7.71 -3.81 9.90
C ILE A 82 -7.50 -4.52 11.25
N LYS A 83 -7.92 -5.78 11.37
CA LYS A 83 -7.69 -6.61 12.57
C LYS A 83 -6.19 -6.78 12.83
N TYR A 84 -5.42 -7.05 11.78
CA TYR A 84 -3.96 -7.17 11.82
C TYR A 84 -3.30 -5.87 12.33
N LEU A 85 -3.64 -4.70 11.77
CA LEU A 85 -3.10 -3.42 12.24
C LEU A 85 -3.45 -3.13 13.69
N LYS A 86 -4.70 -3.36 14.11
CA LYS A 86 -5.12 -3.19 15.51
C LYS A 86 -4.32 -4.09 16.47
N LYS A 87 -4.03 -5.33 16.07
CA LYS A 87 -3.16 -6.25 16.83
C LYS A 87 -1.73 -5.70 16.94
N LEU A 88 -1.15 -5.18 15.85
CA LEU A 88 0.19 -4.59 15.85
C LEU A 88 0.27 -3.32 16.70
N ILE A 89 -0.75 -2.46 16.67
CA ILE A 89 -0.86 -1.27 17.53
C ILE A 89 -0.86 -1.66 19.01
N GLU A 90 -1.63 -2.66 19.39
CA GLU A 90 -1.66 -3.13 20.78
C GLU A 90 -0.33 -3.79 21.21
N LEU A 91 0.32 -4.53 20.31
CA LEU A 91 1.66 -5.06 20.54
C LEU A 91 2.69 -3.94 20.72
N SER A 92 2.67 -2.92 19.87
CA SER A 92 3.56 -1.76 19.97
C SER A 92 3.38 -1.01 21.30
N LYS A 93 2.16 -0.84 21.79
CA LYS A 93 1.90 -0.27 23.13
C LYS A 93 2.52 -1.09 24.26
N LYS A 94 2.49 -2.42 24.16
CA LYS A 94 3.16 -3.31 25.14
C LYS A 94 4.66 -3.19 25.04
N GLU A 95 5.21 -3.12 23.82
CA GLU A 95 6.64 -2.94 23.60
C GLU A 95 7.18 -1.59 24.14
N ILE A 96 6.43 -0.50 23.97
CA ILE A 96 6.77 0.80 24.57
C ILE A 96 6.96 0.67 26.08
N LYS A 97 6.07 -0.03 26.75
CA LYS A 97 6.18 -0.27 28.21
C LYS A 97 7.36 -1.19 28.56
N ARG A 98 7.53 -2.26 27.79
CA ARG A 98 8.61 -3.25 28.01
C ARG A 98 10.00 -2.63 27.82
N THR A 99 10.14 -1.73 26.86
CA THR A 99 11.42 -1.14 26.48
C THR A 99 11.73 0.20 27.16
N ALA A 100 10.93 0.61 28.17
CA ALA A 100 11.08 1.90 28.85
C ALA A 100 12.49 2.16 29.43
N GLY A 101 13.27 1.11 29.73
CA GLY A 101 14.65 1.19 30.24
C GLY A 101 15.72 1.20 29.12
N ASP A 102 15.37 1.07 27.87
CA ASP A 102 16.28 1.08 26.71
C ASP A 102 15.84 2.13 25.71
N GLU A 103 16.54 3.26 25.66
CA GLU A 103 16.16 4.41 24.82
C GLU A 103 16.05 4.06 23.33
N ARG A 104 16.97 3.21 22.81
CA ARG A 104 16.99 2.84 21.40
C ARG A 104 15.81 1.98 21.02
N LEU A 105 15.53 0.93 21.81
CA LEU A 105 14.39 0.05 21.58
C LEU A 105 13.08 0.77 21.83
N ASN A 106 13.02 1.68 22.80
CA ASN A 106 11.84 2.46 23.10
C ASN A 106 11.48 3.41 21.95
N LYS A 107 12.45 4.12 21.36
CA LYS A 107 12.25 4.94 20.16
C LYS A 107 11.71 4.12 19.00
N LEU A 108 12.24 2.91 18.78
CA LEU A 108 11.75 2.01 17.73
C LEU A 108 10.31 1.55 18.00
N SER A 109 9.97 1.26 19.25
CA SER A 109 8.61 0.88 19.64
C SER A 109 7.60 2.00 19.42
N HIS A 110 7.97 3.25 19.72
CA HIS A 110 7.17 4.45 19.41
C HIS A 110 7.00 4.64 17.90
N TYR A 111 8.07 4.49 17.12
CA TYR A 111 8.01 4.58 15.66
C TYR A 111 7.00 3.60 15.06
N TYR A 112 7.02 2.34 15.48
CA TYR A 112 6.06 1.34 14.97
C TYR A 112 4.64 1.61 15.44
N PHE A 113 4.45 2.08 16.67
CA PHE A 113 3.14 2.48 17.15
C PHE A 113 2.54 3.61 16.31
N GLU A 114 3.32 4.66 16.04
CA GLU A 114 2.89 5.78 15.19
C GLU A 114 2.62 5.33 13.76
N ARG A 115 3.51 4.52 13.19
CA ARG A 115 3.39 4.00 11.83
C ARG A 115 2.10 3.21 11.65
N TYR A 116 1.87 2.18 12.47
CA TYR A 116 0.67 1.34 12.33
C TYR A 116 -0.63 2.12 12.63
N SER A 117 -0.58 3.08 13.55
CA SER A 117 -1.71 3.95 13.82
C SER A 117 -2.03 4.85 12.62
N ASN A 118 -1.00 5.39 11.97
CA ASN A 118 -1.14 6.18 10.75
C ASN A 118 -1.62 5.34 9.56
N ASP A 119 -1.09 4.12 9.38
CA ASP A 119 -1.53 3.21 8.32
C ASP A 119 -3.02 2.87 8.47
N LEU A 120 -3.48 2.63 9.70
CA LEU A 120 -4.89 2.38 9.98
C LEU A 120 -5.75 3.59 9.65
N HIS A 121 -5.34 4.79 10.03
CA HIS A 121 -6.03 6.04 9.73
C HIS A 121 -6.09 6.27 8.20
N LEU A 122 -4.96 6.17 7.52
CA LEU A 122 -4.91 6.35 6.06
C LEU A 122 -5.81 5.34 5.34
N PHE A 123 -5.75 4.07 5.74
CA PHE A 123 -6.54 3.03 5.10
C PHE A 123 -8.04 3.18 5.33
N GLU A 124 -8.49 3.49 6.56
CA GLU A 124 -9.93 3.59 6.88
C GLU A 124 -10.51 4.96 6.52
N GLU A 125 -9.84 6.06 6.88
CA GLU A 125 -10.43 7.40 6.80
C GLU A 125 -10.05 8.16 5.53
N VAL A 126 -8.83 7.99 5.02
CA VAL A 126 -8.37 8.72 3.83
C VAL A 126 -8.70 7.96 2.55
N TYR A 127 -8.33 6.68 2.50
CA TYR A 127 -8.56 5.84 1.31
C TYR A 127 -9.88 5.06 1.35
N HIS A 128 -10.65 5.14 2.44
CA HIS A 128 -11.94 4.46 2.59
C HIS A 128 -11.89 2.97 2.24
N ARG A 129 -10.75 2.32 2.51
CA ARG A 129 -10.45 0.91 2.20
C ARG A 129 -10.38 0.62 0.70
N ASP A 130 -10.27 1.66 -0.14
CA ASP A 130 -10.20 1.56 -1.60
C ASP A 130 -8.88 2.11 -2.14
N LEU A 131 -7.82 1.31 -2.01
CA LEU A 131 -6.50 1.64 -2.54
C LEU A 131 -6.48 1.63 -4.07
N ILE A 132 -7.39 0.91 -4.70
CA ILE A 132 -7.49 0.85 -6.17
C ILE A 132 -7.89 2.21 -6.72
N SER A 133 -8.93 2.82 -6.17
CA SER A 133 -9.34 4.18 -6.55
C SER A 133 -8.28 5.22 -6.22
N ALA A 134 -7.51 5.03 -5.14
CA ALA A 134 -6.40 5.90 -4.80
C ALA A 134 -5.28 5.84 -5.88
N PHE A 135 -4.89 4.67 -6.36
CA PHE A 135 -3.94 4.54 -7.48
C PHE A 135 -4.51 5.09 -8.78
N LYS A 136 -5.79 4.83 -9.05
CA LYS A 136 -6.50 5.37 -10.22
C LYS A 136 -6.46 6.89 -10.27
N HIS A 137 -6.61 7.57 -9.13
CA HIS A 137 -6.49 9.03 -9.06
C HIS A 137 -5.15 9.52 -9.63
N PHE A 138 -4.02 8.91 -9.27
CA PHE A 138 -2.70 9.28 -9.78
C PHE A 138 -2.54 8.95 -11.27
N GLN A 139 -3.22 7.93 -11.77
CA GLN A 139 -3.30 7.66 -13.21
C GLN A 139 -4.11 8.74 -13.94
N ASP A 140 -5.26 9.14 -13.40
CA ASP A 140 -6.15 10.12 -14.01
C ASP A 140 -5.48 11.51 -14.13
N ILE A 141 -4.66 11.90 -13.14
CA ILE A 141 -3.86 13.15 -13.20
C ILE A 141 -2.55 13.01 -14.00
N GLY A 142 -2.24 11.82 -14.52
CA GLY A 142 -1.17 11.58 -15.48
C GLY A 142 0.25 11.47 -14.88
N VAL A 143 0.40 11.30 -13.56
CA VAL A 143 1.70 11.08 -12.90
C VAL A 143 2.05 9.60 -12.74
N LEU A 144 1.05 8.72 -12.80
CA LEU A 144 1.21 7.28 -12.75
C LEU A 144 0.66 6.64 -14.02
N GLU A 145 1.46 5.79 -14.67
CA GLU A 145 1.02 4.92 -15.75
C GLU A 145 0.83 3.51 -15.19
N ILE A 146 -0.40 3.01 -15.18
CA ILE A 146 -0.67 1.64 -14.75
C ILE A 146 -0.69 0.73 -15.96
N ILE A 147 0.19 -0.28 -15.95
CA ILE A 147 0.23 -1.36 -16.92
C ILE A 147 -0.22 -2.65 -16.24
N THR A 148 -0.88 -3.52 -16.98
CA THR A 148 -1.31 -4.83 -16.46
C THR A 148 -1.00 -5.92 -17.47
N CYS A 149 -0.70 -7.12 -16.99
CA CYS A 149 -0.62 -8.27 -17.84
C CYS A 149 -2.03 -8.84 -18.09
N ARG A 150 -2.24 -9.35 -19.31
CA ARG A 150 -3.52 -9.90 -19.76
C ARG A 150 -3.93 -11.10 -18.90
N SER A 151 -4.91 -10.91 -18.04
CA SER A 151 -5.57 -12.01 -17.32
C SER A 151 -7.06 -11.71 -17.30
N ASN A 152 -7.81 -12.54 -17.95
CA ASN A 152 -9.28 -12.62 -18.03
C ASN A 152 -10.08 -11.30 -17.97
N THR A 153 -10.83 -11.05 -19.02
CA THR A 153 -11.52 -9.81 -19.45
C THR A 153 -12.52 -9.17 -18.48
N ARG A 154 -12.75 -9.67 -17.28
CA ARG A 154 -13.80 -9.17 -16.37
C ARG A 154 -13.37 -8.03 -15.44
N LEU A 155 -12.08 -7.85 -15.18
CA LEU A 155 -11.56 -6.81 -14.26
C LEU A 155 -10.99 -5.57 -14.97
N LEU A 156 -10.77 -5.64 -16.29
CA LEU A 156 -10.16 -4.57 -17.09
C LEU A 156 -11.09 -3.41 -17.50
N PRO A 157 -12.43 -3.52 -17.58
CA PRO A 157 -13.27 -2.45 -18.11
C PRO A 157 -13.23 -1.14 -17.32
N ASN A 158 -12.86 -1.19 -16.05
CA ASN A 158 -12.87 0.00 -15.18
C ASN A 158 -11.50 0.71 -15.08
N PHE A 159 -10.44 0.11 -15.59
CA PHE A 159 -9.07 0.65 -15.53
C PHE A 159 -8.55 1.23 -16.86
N ILE A 160 -9.19 0.87 -17.98
CA ILE A 160 -8.78 1.32 -19.32
C ILE A 160 -9.92 2.15 -19.91
N ARG A 161 -9.99 3.38 -19.51
CA ARG A 161 -10.70 4.46 -20.25
C ARG A 161 -9.88 5.73 -20.14
#